data_1da30040dd3eb08f0d04b79fa2d8e7e1
#
_entry.id   1da30040dd3eb08f0d04b79fa2d8e7e1
#
_cell.length_a   1.000
_cell.length_b   1.000
_cell.length_c   1.000
_cell.angle_alpha   90.00
_cell.angle_beta   90.00
_cell.angle_gamma   90.00
#
_symmetry.space_group_name_H-M   'P 1'
#
loop_
_entity.id
_entity.type
_entity.pdbx_description
1 polymer ?
#
loop_
_entity_poly.entity_id
_entity_poly.type
_entity_poly.pdbx_seq_one_letter_code
_entity_poly.pdbx_strand_id
1 'polypeptide(L)'
;MSGTVTIEYGNIETITADCIVNAANSGLRRGSGVCGAIFAAAGEGEMAEFCRKIGHCPVGKAVATPPGRLSAKWVIHAVGPYTSRPDAPEMLRSAYVSALEIVREKECRSVAFPLISSGVFNDAPMDFETLWSCALSAVRGWQAAHPDSPVDVRFICHGRSLIAAGEKMLASLPRERDP
;
A
#
# COMPACT_ATOMS: atom_id res chain seq x y z
N MET A 1 -17.00 -12.72 7.93
CA MET A 1 -15.72 -13.27 7.39
C MET A 1 -14.77 -12.09 7.21
N SER A 2 -13.58 -12.16 7.77
CA SER A 2 -12.54 -11.14 7.54
C SER A 2 -11.98 -11.26 6.13
N GLY A 3 -11.45 -10.15 5.58
CA GLY A 3 -10.79 -10.16 4.28
C GLY A 3 -9.48 -10.98 4.29
N THR A 4 -9.06 -11.48 3.15
CA THR A 4 -7.82 -12.25 2.98
C THR A 4 -6.59 -11.33 2.92
N VAL A 5 -5.41 -11.91 3.20
CA VAL A 5 -4.11 -11.25 2.95
C VAL A 5 -3.22 -12.23 2.20
N THR A 6 -2.72 -11.82 1.04
CA THR A 6 -1.78 -12.59 0.22
C THR A 6 -0.53 -11.77 -0.12
N ILE A 7 0.55 -12.47 -0.43
CA ILE A 7 1.81 -11.88 -0.90
C ILE A 7 2.16 -12.55 -2.22
N GLU A 8 2.35 -11.76 -3.27
CA GLU A 8 2.48 -12.23 -4.64
C GLU A 8 3.67 -11.58 -5.34
N TYR A 9 4.33 -12.34 -6.20
CA TYR A 9 5.30 -11.78 -7.14
C TYR A 9 4.58 -11.15 -8.32
N GLY A 10 4.94 -9.93 -8.69
CA GLY A 10 4.36 -9.28 -9.87
C GLY A 10 4.61 -7.78 -9.96
N ASN A 11 4.03 -7.20 -10.98
CA ASN A 11 4.02 -5.76 -11.27
C ASN A 11 2.66 -5.19 -10.85
N ILE A 12 2.65 -4.32 -9.85
CA ILE A 12 1.41 -3.80 -9.28
C ILE A 12 0.55 -3.03 -10.31
N GLU A 13 1.19 -2.36 -11.25
CA GLU A 13 0.52 -1.62 -12.34
C GLU A 13 -0.22 -2.51 -13.33
N THR A 14 0.01 -3.83 -13.30
CA THR A 14 -0.68 -4.81 -14.17
C THR A 14 -1.82 -5.55 -13.46
N ILE A 15 -2.00 -5.31 -12.17
CA ILE A 15 -2.97 -6.03 -11.33
C ILE A 15 -4.38 -5.45 -11.53
N THR A 16 -5.37 -6.33 -11.52
CA THR A 16 -6.79 -5.95 -11.43
C THR A 16 -7.24 -6.04 -9.98
N ALA A 17 -7.66 -4.92 -9.41
CA ALA A 17 -8.23 -4.79 -8.07
C ALA A 17 -9.15 -3.57 -8.01
N ASP A 18 -10.02 -3.46 -7.01
CA ASP A 18 -10.83 -2.25 -6.85
C ASP A 18 -9.95 -1.02 -6.59
N CYS A 19 -8.89 -1.19 -5.80
CA CYS A 19 -7.92 -0.15 -5.51
C CYS A 19 -6.49 -0.63 -5.76
N ILE A 20 -5.67 0.23 -6.35
CA ILE A 20 -4.21 0.05 -6.46
C ILE A 20 -3.54 1.14 -5.63
N VAL A 21 -2.64 0.76 -4.72
CA VAL A 21 -1.92 1.71 -3.89
C VAL A 21 -0.60 2.09 -4.54
N ASN A 22 -0.37 3.38 -4.65
CA ASN A 22 0.90 3.97 -5.02
C ASN A 22 1.70 4.31 -3.77
N ALA A 23 2.97 3.89 -3.71
CA ALA A 23 3.94 4.36 -2.72
C ALA A 23 4.37 5.79 -3.12
N ALA A 24 3.61 6.77 -2.65
CA ALA A 24 3.72 8.16 -3.06
C ALA A 24 4.72 8.97 -2.23
N ASN A 25 5.17 10.10 -2.77
CA ASN A 25 5.81 11.18 -2.02
C ASN A 25 4.78 12.25 -1.62
N SER A 26 5.11 13.06 -0.64
CA SER A 26 4.20 14.10 -0.11
C SER A 26 3.76 15.12 -1.14
N GLY A 27 4.58 15.40 -2.15
CA GLY A 27 4.23 16.30 -3.26
C GLY A 27 3.34 15.66 -4.32
N LEU A 28 3.01 14.37 -4.18
CA LEU A 28 2.21 13.60 -5.13
C LEU A 28 2.76 13.66 -6.57
N ARG A 29 4.09 13.74 -6.69
CA ARG A 29 4.77 13.81 -7.99
C ARG A 29 5.23 12.43 -8.43
N ARG A 30 5.33 12.26 -9.75
CA ARG A 30 5.95 11.07 -10.30
C ARG A 30 7.35 10.88 -9.71
N GLY A 31 7.58 9.70 -9.14
CA GLY A 31 8.88 9.25 -8.65
C GLY A 31 9.46 8.11 -9.49
N SER A 32 10.45 7.44 -8.96
CA SER A 32 11.04 6.21 -9.51
C SER A 32 10.30 4.95 -9.02
N GLY A 33 10.76 3.77 -9.43
CA GLY A 33 10.25 2.48 -8.97
C GLY A 33 8.76 2.31 -9.20
N VAL A 34 8.04 1.82 -8.20
CA VAL A 34 6.60 1.57 -8.24
C VAL A 34 5.82 2.82 -8.62
N CYS A 35 6.16 3.97 -8.05
CA CYS A 35 5.50 5.23 -8.36
C CYS A 35 5.62 5.60 -9.84
N GLY A 36 6.82 5.47 -10.40
CA GLY A 36 7.04 5.72 -11.83
C GLY A 36 6.27 4.75 -12.73
N ALA A 37 6.22 3.47 -12.38
CA ALA A 37 5.49 2.44 -13.12
C ALA A 37 3.97 2.70 -13.11
N ILE A 38 3.41 3.05 -11.95
CA ILE A 38 1.99 3.38 -11.82
C ILE A 38 1.63 4.62 -12.67
N PHE A 39 2.41 5.69 -12.60
CA PHE A 39 2.18 6.89 -13.41
C PHE A 39 2.23 6.58 -14.91
N ALA A 40 3.23 5.83 -15.36
CA ALA A 40 3.38 5.45 -16.76
C ALA A 40 2.18 4.61 -17.25
N ALA A 41 1.76 3.60 -16.49
CA ALA A 41 0.65 2.71 -16.85
C ALA A 41 -0.71 3.42 -16.79
N ALA A 42 -0.91 4.31 -15.82
CA ALA A 42 -2.14 5.09 -15.67
C ALA A 42 -2.33 6.15 -16.78
N GLY A 43 -1.27 6.57 -17.43
CA GLY A 43 -1.20 7.74 -18.29
C GLY A 43 -0.58 8.91 -17.52
N GLU A 44 0.71 9.12 -17.73
CA GLU A 44 1.53 10.01 -16.87
C GLU A 44 0.97 11.43 -16.74
N GLY A 45 0.57 12.03 -17.86
CA GLY A 45 0.02 13.39 -17.86
C GLY A 45 -1.32 13.51 -17.13
N GLU A 46 -2.19 12.52 -17.32
CA GLU A 46 -3.50 12.47 -16.69
C GLU A 46 -3.37 12.24 -15.18
N MET A 47 -2.54 11.28 -14.77
CA MET A 47 -2.28 11.00 -13.36
C MET A 47 -1.61 12.19 -12.65
N ALA A 48 -0.66 12.85 -13.31
CA ALA A 48 -0.03 14.06 -12.79
C ALA A 48 -1.05 15.18 -12.57
N GLU A 49 -2.02 15.33 -13.47
CA GLU A 49 -3.09 16.34 -13.34
C GLU A 49 -4.03 16.00 -12.18
N PHE A 50 -4.42 14.74 -12.00
CA PHE A 50 -5.21 14.33 -10.83
C PHE A 50 -4.49 14.65 -9.52
N CYS A 51 -3.21 14.31 -9.42
CA CYS A 51 -2.38 14.58 -8.26
C CYS A 51 -2.19 16.09 -8.01
N ARG A 52 -1.99 16.87 -9.07
CA ARG A 52 -1.83 18.33 -8.98
C ARG A 52 -3.06 19.03 -8.39
N LYS A 53 -4.26 18.53 -8.67
CA LYS A 53 -5.50 19.06 -8.10
C LYS A 53 -5.60 18.85 -6.59
N ILE A 54 -5.02 17.78 -6.07
CA ILE A 54 -4.94 17.52 -4.61
C ILE A 54 -3.80 18.33 -4.00
N GLY A 55 -2.65 18.39 -4.66
CA GLY A 55 -1.49 19.22 -4.33
C GLY A 55 -0.51 18.59 -3.34
N HIS A 56 -0.97 18.08 -2.21
CA HIS A 56 -0.10 17.57 -1.14
C HIS A 56 -0.80 16.50 -0.32
N CYS A 57 -0.01 15.52 0.16
CA CYS A 57 -0.46 14.52 1.14
C CYS A 57 0.63 14.35 2.21
N PRO A 58 0.32 14.52 3.51
CA PRO A 58 1.30 14.35 4.59
C PRO A 58 1.81 12.92 4.71
N VAL A 59 3.02 12.75 5.26
CA VAL A 59 3.58 11.44 5.63
C VAL A 59 2.63 10.73 6.60
N GLY A 60 2.42 9.44 6.40
CA GLY A 60 1.47 8.62 7.18
C GLY A 60 0.01 8.76 6.77
N LYS A 61 -0.27 9.51 5.70
CA LYS A 61 -1.62 9.70 5.15
C LYS A 61 -1.73 9.19 3.73
N ALA A 62 -2.95 9.14 3.22
CA ALA A 62 -3.25 8.75 1.86
C ALA A 62 -4.35 9.62 1.26
N VAL A 63 -4.38 9.70 -0.06
CA VAL A 63 -5.43 10.35 -0.86
C VAL A 63 -5.76 9.49 -2.07
N ALA A 64 -6.95 9.65 -2.63
CA ALA A 64 -7.39 8.89 -3.80
C ALA A 64 -7.50 9.75 -5.05
N THR A 65 -7.18 9.16 -6.19
CA THR A 65 -7.43 9.71 -7.53
C THR A 65 -8.20 8.71 -8.38
N PRO A 66 -8.80 9.14 -9.50
CA PRO A 66 -9.23 8.23 -10.55
C PRO A 66 -8.05 7.35 -11.03
N PRO A 67 -8.31 6.18 -11.63
CA PRO A 67 -7.27 5.21 -11.95
C PRO A 67 -6.50 5.51 -13.26
N GLY A 68 -6.95 6.48 -14.04
CA GLY A 68 -6.48 6.61 -15.41
C GLY A 68 -6.74 5.32 -16.19
N ARG A 69 -5.71 4.78 -16.85
CA ARG A 69 -5.81 3.53 -17.66
C ARG A 69 -5.54 2.24 -16.88
N LEU A 70 -5.36 2.30 -15.56
CA LEU A 70 -5.17 1.11 -14.73
C LEU A 70 -6.46 0.30 -14.59
N SER A 71 -6.35 -1.01 -14.39
CA SER A 71 -7.48 -1.92 -14.15
C SER A 71 -7.95 -1.85 -12.70
N ALA A 72 -8.38 -0.66 -12.28
CA ALA A 72 -8.85 -0.36 -10.95
C ALA A 72 -9.99 0.67 -10.98
N LYS A 73 -10.69 0.84 -9.87
CA LYS A 73 -11.65 1.94 -9.69
C LYS A 73 -10.96 3.20 -9.15
N TRP A 74 -9.91 3.01 -8.34
CA TRP A 74 -9.18 4.08 -7.67
C TRP A 74 -7.69 3.78 -7.60
N VAL A 75 -6.86 4.82 -7.68
CA VAL A 75 -5.48 4.79 -7.20
C VAL A 75 -5.44 5.51 -5.86
N ILE A 76 -4.87 4.84 -4.85
CA ILE A 76 -4.68 5.41 -3.53
C ILE A 76 -3.20 5.74 -3.35
N HIS A 77 -2.89 7.01 -3.22
CA HIS A 77 -1.53 7.50 -3.02
C HIS A 77 -1.24 7.54 -1.52
N ALA A 78 -0.55 6.52 -1.01
CA ALA A 78 -0.16 6.42 0.39
C ALA A 78 1.28 6.91 0.56
N VAL A 79 1.48 7.86 1.46
CA VAL A 79 2.78 8.48 1.71
C VAL A 79 3.47 7.83 2.90
N GLY A 80 4.38 6.91 2.62
CA GLY A 80 5.25 6.32 3.63
C GLY A 80 6.38 7.26 4.07
N PRO A 81 6.97 7.00 5.24
CA PRO A 81 8.12 7.76 5.74
C PRO A 81 9.41 7.37 5.02
N TYR A 82 10.41 8.24 5.09
CA TYR A 82 11.81 7.83 5.04
C TYR A 82 12.14 7.03 6.31
N THR A 83 12.87 5.93 6.18
CA THR A 83 13.16 5.04 7.31
C THR A 83 14.17 5.63 8.31
N SER A 84 14.89 6.67 7.93
CA SER A 84 15.74 7.47 8.84
C SER A 84 14.96 8.29 9.87
N ARG A 85 13.67 8.47 9.70
CA ARG A 85 12.83 9.19 10.68
C ARG A 85 12.68 8.38 11.96
N PRO A 86 12.76 9.03 13.15
CA PRO A 86 12.57 8.35 14.44
C PRO A 86 11.18 7.70 14.59
N ASP A 87 10.16 8.30 13.98
CA ASP A 87 8.76 7.84 14.00
C ASP A 87 8.38 6.97 12.79
N ALA A 88 9.37 6.50 12.00
CA ALA A 88 9.11 5.77 10.77
C ALA A 88 8.18 4.54 10.94
N PRO A 89 8.34 3.66 11.93
CA PRO A 89 7.44 2.52 12.09
C PRO A 89 5.99 2.93 12.32
N GLU A 90 5.75 3.98 13.09
CA GLU A 90 4.42 4.53 13.37
C GLU A 90 3.81 5.15 12.12
N MET A 91 4.56 5.99 11.43
CA MET A 91 4.11 6.64 10.20
C MET A 91 3.85 5.62 9.08
N LEU A 92 4.63 4.55 9.00
CA LEU A 92 4.43 3.48 8.04
C LEU A 92 3.11 2.74 8.29
N ARG A 93 2.82 2.37 9.53
CA ARG A 93 1.53 1.78 9.91
C ARG A 93 0.37 2.72 9.59
N SER A 94 0.52 4.00 9.91
CA SER A 94 -0.49 5.03 9.62
C SER A 94 -0.80 5.15 8.13
N ALA A 95 0.21 5.06 7.25
CA ALA A 95 0.01 5.08 5.80
C ALA A 95 -0.86 3.92 5.31
N TYR A 96 -0.62 2.70 5.79
CA TYR A 96 -1.45 1.53 5.47
C TYR A 96 -2.89 1.69 5.98
N VAL A 97 -3.07 2.10 7.22
CA VAL A 97 -4.41 2.32 7.81
C VAL A 97 -5.15 3.41 7.05
N SER A 98 -4.49 4.53 6.75
CA SER A 98 -5.09 5.63 6.00
C SER A 98 -5.55 5.19 4.60
N ALA A 99 -4.77 4.33 3.93
CA ALA A 99 -5.17 3.77 2.64
C ALA A 99 -6.39 2.84 2.77
N LEU A 100 -6.43 1.99 3.79
CA LEU A 100 -7.56 1.07 4.03
C LEU A 100 -8.85 1.81 4.40
N GLU A 101 -8.76 2.93 5.13
CA GLU A 101 -9.93 3.78 5.38
C GLU A 101 -10.52 4.32 4.07
N ILE A 102 -9.68 4.73 3.12
CA ILE A 102 -10.15 5.16 1.80
C ILE A 102 -10.80 4.00 1.03
N VAL A 103 -10.22 2.79 1.09
CA VAL A 103 -10.82 1.59 0.46
C VAL A 103 -12.23 1.39 0.99
N ARG A 104 -12.42 1.51 2.31
CA ARG A 104 -13.72 1.39 2.97
C ARG A 104 -14.68 2.52 2.57
N GLU A 105 -14.23 3.77 2.61
CA GLU A 105 -15.03 4.96 2.21
C GLU A 105 -15.49 4.89 0.75
N LYS A 106 -14.68 4.27 -0.12
CA LYS A 106 -15.00 4.03 -1.54
C LYS A 106 -15.81 2.76 -1.77
N GLU A 107 -16.23 2.06 -0.69
CA GLU A 107 -16.99 0.81 -0.75
C GLU A 107 -16.31 -0.27 -1.61
N CYS A 108 -14.98 -0.26 -1.63
CA CYS A 108 -14.15 -1.22 -2.34
C CYS A 108 -13.87 -2.45 -1.48
N ARG A 109 -13.67 -3.62 -2.12
CA ARG A 109 -13.48 -4.90 -1.44
C ARG A 109 -12.13 -5.54 -1.70
N SER A 110 -11.36 -5.01 -2.62
CA SER A 110 -10.01 -5.50 -2.92
C SER A 110 -9.03 -4.35 -3.10
N VAL A 111 -7.81 -4.56 -2.60
CA VAL A 111 -6.72 -3.59 -2.72
C VAL A 111 -5.39 -4.28 -2.94
N ALA A 112 -4.61 -3.78 -3.90
CA ALA A 112 -3.23 -4.17 -4.13
C ALA A 112 -2.29 -3.13 -3.52
N PHE A 113 -1.37 -3.58 -2.66
CA PHE A 113 -0.33 -2.77 -2.02
C PHE A 113 1.05 -3.13 -2.53
N PRO A 114 1.95 -2.16 -2.72
CA PRO A 114 3.38 -2.42 -2.68
C PRO A 114 3.82 -2.55 -1.21
N LEU A 115 5.03 -3.04 -0.95
CA LEU A 115 5.63 -2.86 0.38
C LEU A 115 6.15 -1.43 0.50
N ILE A 116 5.39 -0.58 1.19
CA ILE A 116 5.67 0.85 1.31
C ILE A 116 6.99 1.07 2.04
N SER A 117 7.76 2.07 1.63
CA SER A 117 9.09 2.42 2.15
C SER A 117 10.18 1.35 1.98
N SER A 118 9.97 0.34 1.11
CA SER A 118 10.99 -0.69 0.84
C SER A 118 12.01 -0.31 -0.24
N GLY A 119 11.78 0.78 -0.97
CA GLY A 119 12.65 1.27 -2.05
C GLY A 119 13.50 2.46 -1.62
N VAL A 120 13.42 3.55 -2.38
CA VAL A 120 14.24 4.76 -2.18
C VAL A 120 14.02 5.40 -0.80
N PHE A 121 12.87 5.23 -0.19
CA PHE A 121 12.57 5.75 1.16
C PHE A 121 13.20 4.91 2.28
N ASN A 122 13.79 3.76 1.98
CA ASN A 122 14.57 2.96 2.94
C ASN A 122 16.02 3.48 3.01
N ASP A 123 16.18 4.73 3.40
CA ASP A 123 17.44 5.48 3.42
C ASP A 123 18.29 5.17 4.67
N ALA A 124 17.70 4.77 5.78
CA ALA A 124 18.36 4.14 6.91
C ALA A 124 17.87 2.68 6.97
N PRO A 125 18.70 1.68 6.62
CA PRO A 125 18.21 0.34 6.30
C PRO A 125 17.33 -0.27 7.40
N MET A 126 16.04 -0.24 7.19
CA MET A 126 15.07 -1.02 7.92
C MET A 126 15.00 -2.40 7.26
N ASP A 127 15.19 -3.45 8.04
CA ASP A 127 15.13 -4.82 7.49
C ASP A 127 13.73 -5.20 6.99
N PHE A 128 13.67 -6.24 6.17
CA PHE A 128 12.39 -6.68 5.59
C PHE A 128 11.42 -7.18 6.65
N GLU A 129 11.90 -7.78 7.74
CA GLU A 129 11.06 -8.26 8.83
C GLU A 129 10.35 -7.09 9.52
N THR A 130 11.05 -6.00 9.78
CA THR A 130 10.47 -4.78 10.37
C THR A 130 9.48 -4.11 9.43
N LEU A 131 9.80 -4.00 8.13
CA LEU A 131 8.87 -3.45 7.12
C LEU A 131 7.58 -4.28 7.04
N TRP A 132 7.70 -5.61 6.99
CA TRP A 132 6.55 -6.52 6.97
C TRP A 132 5.77 -6.51 8.28
N SER A 133 6.45 -6.42 9.43
CA SER A 133 5.78 -6.29 10.72
C SER A 133 4.88 -5.05 10.76
N CYS A 134 5.37 -3.91 10.28
CA CYS A 134 4.56 -2.70 10.18
C CYS A 134 3.36 -2.88 9.24
N ALA A 135 3.59 -3.44 8.06
CA ALA A 135 2.55 -3.63 7.05
C ALA A 135 1.45 -4.61 7.52
N LEU A 136 1.86 -5.81 7.95
CA LEU A 136 0.93 -6.86 8.33
C LEU A 136 0.18 -6.54 9.63
N SER A 137 0.85 -5.94 10.63
CA SER A 137 0.17 -5.51 11.86
C SER A 137 -0.87 -4.42 11.60
N ALA A 138 -0.57 -3.47 10.71
CA ALA A 138 -1.52 -2.43 10.32
C ALA A 138 -2.74 -3.02 9.62
N VAL A 139 -2.51 -3.88 8.61
CA VAL A 139 -3.60 -4.50 7.84
C VAL A 139 -4.47 -5.41 8.72
N ARG A 140 -3.86 -6.31 9.49
CA ARG A 140 -4.61 -7.22 10.37
C ARG A 140 -5.35 -6.49 11.49
N GLY A 141 -4.70 -5.50 12.11
CA GLY A 141 -5.35 -4.67 13.13
C GLY A 141 -6.55 -3.91 12.57
N TRP A 142 -6.43 -3.38 11.34
CA TRP A 142 -7.53 -2.70 10.68
C TRP A 142 -8.68 -3.67 10.33
N GLN A 143 -8.38 -4.85 9.76
CA GLN A 143 -9.38 -5.87 9.45
C GLN A 143 -10.15 -6.32 10.71
N ALA A 144 -9.44 -6.54 11.82
CA ALA A 144 -10.04 -6.90 13.10
C ALA A 144 -10.97 -5.80 13.66
N ALA A 145 -10.63 -4.54 13.45
CA ALA A 145 -11.45 -3.40 13.87
C ALA A 145 -12.66 -3.14 12.96
N HIS A 146 -12.69 -3.74 11.74
CA HIS A 146 -13.75 -3.53 10.75
C HIS A 146 -14.34 -4.85 10.23
N PRO A 147 -14.90 -5.71 11.10
CA PRO A 147 -15.40 -7.03 10.70
C PRO A 147 -16.55 -6.96 9.69
N ASP A 148 -17.29 -5.84 9.67
CA ASP A 148 -18.41 -5.61 8.76
C ASP A 148 -17.96 -5.06 7.38
N SER A 149 -16.67 -4.80 7.20
CA SER A 149 -16.08 -4.28 5.98
C SER A 149 -14.91 -5.16 5.51
N PRO A 150 -15.17 -6.39 5.06
CA PRO A 150 -14.10 -7.29 4.62
C PRO A 150 -13.41 -6.74 3.37
N VAL A 151 -12.09 -6.62 3.42
CA VAL A 151 -11.24 -6.16 2.31
C VAL A 151 -10.15 -7.20 2.07
N ASP A 152 -10.08 -7.70 0.85
CA ASP A 152 -8.99 -8.57 0.40
C ASP A 152 -7.76 -7.73 0.06
N VAL A 153 -6.66 -8.01 0.75
CA VAL A 153 -5.39 -7.30 0.61
C VAL A 153 -4.38 -8.19 -0.10
N ARG A 154 -3.82 -7.68 -1.19
CA ARG A 154 -2.77 -8.34 -1.96
C ARG A 154 -1.51 -7.48 -1.94
N PHE A 155 -0.43 -7.97 -1.36
CA PHE A 155 0.88 -7.34 -1.48
C PHE A 155 1.56 -7.84 -2.76
N ILE A 156 1.92 -6.92 -3.64
CA ILE A 156 2.57 -7.23 -4.92
C ILE A 156 4.00 -6.71 -4.87
N CYS A 157 4.96 -7.62 -4.98
CA CYS A 157 6.39 -7.34 -4.80
C CYS A 157 7.24 -8.03 -5.86
N HIS A 158 8.48 -7.55 -6.07
CA HIS A 158 9.42 -8.10 -7.04
C HIS A 158 10.56 -8.92 -6.42
N GLY A 159 10.97 -8.63 -5.20
CA GLY A 159 12.15 -9.25 -4.59
C GLY A 159 11.85 -10.62 -3.98
N ARG A 160 12.54 -11.68 -4.38
CA ARG A 160 12.32 -13.03 -3.81
C ARG A 160 12.58 -13.09 -2.30
N SER A 161 13.66 -12.50 -1.81
CA SER A 161 13.99 -12.45 -0.38
C SER A 161 12.98 -11.62 0.42
N LEU A 162 12.51 -10.52 -0.16
CA LEU A 162 11.47 -9.68 0.43
C LEU A 162 10.15 -10.43 0.54
N ILE A 163 9.75 -11.18 -0.48
CA ILE A 163 8.54 -12.01 -0.47
C ILE A 163 8.67 -13.12 0.55
N ALA A 164 9.80 -13.84 0.57
CA ALA A 164 10.04 -14.94 1.52
C ALA A 164 9.96 -14.48 2.99
N ALA A 165 10.50 -13.30 3.30
CA ALA A 165 10.38 -12.71 4.63
C ALA A 165 8.92 -12.41 5.00
N GLY A 166 8.16 -11.89 4.06
CA GLY A 166 6.73 -11.59 4.24
C GLY A 166 5.89 -12.84 4.43
N GLU A 167 6.09 -13.87 3.61
CA GLU A 167 5.38 -15.16 3.69
C GLU A 167 5.64 -15.86 5.03
N LYS A 168 6.91 -15.88 5.47
CA LYS A 168 7.30 -16.42 6.77
C LYS A 168 6.58 -15.69 7.91
N MET A 169 6.53 -14.37 7.85
CA MET A 169 5.85 -13.58 8.88
C MET A 169 4.33 -13.76 8.83
N LEU A 170 3.73 -13.76 7.65
CA LEU A 170 2.30 -13.98 7.48
C LEU A 170 1.86 -15.34 8.02
N ALA A 171 2.68 -16.39 7.80
CA ALA A 171 2.43 -17.72 8.32
C ALA A 171 2.55 -17.81 9.84
N SER A 172 3.33 -16.93 10.49
CA SER A 172 3.51 -16.89 11.95
C SER A 172 2.40 -16.14 12.70
N LEU A 173 1.61 -15.33 11.97
CA LEU A 173 0.49 -14.63 12.58
C LEU A 173 -0.62 -15.61 12.95
N PRO A 174 -1.31 -15.40 14.09
CA PRO A 174 -2.47 -16.22 14.44
C PRO A 174 -3.47 -16.20 13.28
N ARG A 175 -3.85 -17.38 12.81
CA ARG A 175 -5.02 -17.49 11.94
C ARG A 175 -6.22 -17.04 12.77
N GLU A 176 -7.03 -16.14 12.24
CA GLU A 176 -8.30 -15.85 12.88
C GLU A 176 -9.01 -17.19 13.09
N ARG A 177 -9.36 -17.46 14.35
CA ARG A 177 -10.14 -18.65 14.67
C ARG A 177 -11.48 -18.48 13.97
N ASP A 178 -11.82 -19.40 13.09
CA ASP A 178 -13.20 -19.58 12.69
C ASP A 178 -14.04 -19.71 13.97
N PRO A 179 -15.17 -19.04 14.04
CA PRO A 179 -16.04 -19.06 15.21
C PRO A 179 -16.56 -20.45 15.52
#